data_981530621486da482f53418ccc0a747d
#
_entry.id   981530621486da482f53418ccc0a747d
#
_cell.length_a   1.000
_cell.length_b   1.000
_cell.length_c   1.000
_cell.angle_alpha   90.00
_cell.angle_beta   90.00
_cell.angle_gamma   90.00
#
_symmetry.space_group_name_H-M   'P 1'
#
loop_
_entity.id
_entity.type
_entity.pdbx_description
1 polymer ?
#
loop_
_entity_poly.entity_id
_entity_poly.type
_entity_poly.pdbx_seq_one_letter_code
_entity_poly.pdbx_strand_id
1 'polypeptide(L)'
;ENKKFSKKILLLDALGELVNFYAISDVVVLGGSFIEGIGGHNPIEAAYFDNVLISGKFIHNQKVLFEEVENVYFCEKLKDLNDKVHYLNLKAKISKKENLDLIIQTIQKGIDARKSL
;
A
#
# COMPACT_ATOMS: atom_id res chain seq x y z
N GLU A 1 -1.35 12.42 20.07
CA GLU A 1 -0.28 13.39 20.09
C GLU A 1 -0.61 14.60 19.24
N ASN A 2 -0.29 15.75 19.80
CA ASN A 2 -0.60 17.06 19.21
C ASN A 2 0.42 17.47 18.12
N LYS A 3 0.79 16.53 17.25
CA LYS A 3 1.64 16.92 16.12
C LYS A 3 0.77 17.58 15.07
N LYS A 4 0.88 18.88 14.98
CA LYS A 4 0.27 19.63 13.89
C LYS A 4 0.98 19.23 12.60
N PHE A 5 0.19 18.83 11.59
CA PHE A 5 0.69 18.56 10.25
C PHE A 5 1.06 19.87 9.53
N SER A 6 1.93 20.65 10.16
CA SER A 6 2.36 21.93 9.60
C SER A 6 3.47 21.80 8.56
N LYS A 7 4.07 20.60 8.48
CA LYS A 7 5.14 20.31 7.51
C LYS A 7 4.61 19.42 6.40
N LYS A 8 5.18 19.56 5.20
CA LYS A 8 4.80 18.76 4.04
C LYS A 8 5.18 17.28 4.16
N ILE A 9 6.11 16.95 5.04
CA ILE A 9 6.60 15.58 5.25
C ILE A 9 6.43 15.19 6.71
N LEU A 10 5.83 14.03 6.93
CA LEU A 10 5.71 13.43 8.26
C LEU A 10 6.40 12.06 8.24
N LEU A 11 7.33 11.84 9.17
CA LEU A 11 7.89 10.51 9.39
C LEU A 11 7.03 9.77 10.42
N LEU A 12 6.45 8.64 10.00
CA LEU A 12 5.66 7.78 10.86
C LEU A 12 6.55 6.62 11.35
N ASP A 13 6.84 6.61 12.63
CA ASP A 13 7.65 5.56 13.27
C ASP A 13 6.87 4.73 14.29
N ALA A 14 5.57 4.94 14.40
CA ALA A 14 4.71 4.23 15.33
C ALA A 14 4.16 2.95 14.70
N LEU A 15 4.24 1.84 15.42
CA LEU A 15 3.70 0.56 14.98
C LEU A 15 2.16 0.57 15.02
N GLY A 16 1.54 -0.09 14.06
CA GLY A 16 0.09 -0.25 14.01
C GLY A 16 -0.68 0.91 13.38
N GLU A 17 -0.01 1.98 13.00
CA GLU A 17 -0.64 3.18 12.46
C GLU A 17 -0.77 3.19 10.93
N LEU A 18 -0.09 2.30 10.23
CA LEU A 18 -0.01 2.33 8.77
C LEU A 18 -1.38 2.22 8.10
N VAL A 19 -2.24 1.35 8.60
CA VAL A 19 -3.59 1.17 8.05
C VAL A 19 -4.41 2.46 8.14
N ASN A 20 -4.29 3.20 9.25
CA ASN A 20 -4.96 4.48 9.41
C ASN A 20 -4.50 5.51 8.39
N PHE A 21 -3.21 5.51 8.05
CA PHE A 21 -2.66 6.40 7.03
C PHE A 21 -3.08 5.99 5.63
N TYR A 22 -3.26 4.70 5.35
CA TYR A 22 -3.87 4.27 4.09
C TYR A 22 -5.28 4.83 3.93
N ALA A 23 -6.06 4.85 5.01
CA ALA A 23 -7.44 5.32 4.98
C ALA A 23 -7.57 6.80 4.61
N ILE A 24 -6.57 7.61 4.91
CA ILE A 24 -6.59 9.06 4.63
C ILE A 24 -5.70 9.47 3.45
N SER A 25 -5.03 8.51 2.82
CA SER A 25 -4.12 8.80 1.70
C SER A 25 -4.85 8.73 0.36
N ASP A 26 -4.49 9.62 -0.53
CA ASP A 26 -4.97 9.59 -1.92
C ASP A 26 -4.09 8.68 -2.79
N VAL A 27 -2.80 8.67 -2.52
CA VAL A 27 -1.81 7.87 -3.25
C VAL A 27 -0.95 7.12 -2.24
N VAL A 28 -0.77 5.83 -2.50
CA VAL A 28 0.10 4.96 -1.69
C VAL A 28 1.21 4.39 -2.57
N VAL A 29 2.44 4.51 -2.10
CA VAL A 29 3.62 3.92 -2.76
C VAL A 29 4.20 2.84 -1.85
N LEU A 30 4.27 1.62 -2.36
CA LEU A 30 4.83 0.48 -1.62
C LEU A 30 6.34 0.41 -1.82
N GLY A 31 7.10 1.01 -0.90
CA GLY A 31 8.52 1.30 -1.07
C GLY A 31 9.43 0.10 -1.24
N GLY A 32 9.22 -0.97 -0.48
CA GLY A 32 10.07 -2.16 -0.52
C GLY A 32 10.06 -2.88 -1.87
N SER A 33 9.03 -2.68 -2.66
CA SER A 33 8.88 -3.29 -3.98
C SER A 33 9.83 -2.73 -5.05
N PHE A 34 10.52 -1.65 -4.76
CA PHE A 34 11.51 -1.05 -5.67
C PHE A 34 12.92 -1.61 -5.48
N ILE A 35 13.14 -2.41 -4.45
CA ILE A 35 14.46 -2.92 -4.08
C ILE A 35 14.45 -4.44 -4.13
N GLU A 36 15.36 -5.01 -4.94
CA GLU A 36 15.51 -6.45 -5.04
C GLU A 36 15.91 -7.04 -3.67
N GLY A 37 15.27 -8.15 -3.31
CA GLY A 37 15.54 -8.86 -2.06
C GLY A 37 14.73 -8.41 -0.86
N ILE A 38 14.17 -7.20 -0.86
CA ILE A 38 13.31 -6.72 0.22
C ILE A 38 11.87 -7.20 0.03
N GLY A 39 11.38 -7.11 -1.21
CA GLY A 39 10.02 -7.49 -1.55
C GLY A 39 8.98 -6.43 -1.22
N GLY A 40 7.77 -6.66 -1.70
CA GLY A 40 6.66 -5.73 -1.52
C GLY A 40 5.89 -5.93 -0.22
N HIS A 41 5.09 -4.94 0.11
CA HIS A 41 4.11 -5.01 1.18
C HIS A 41 2.77 -5.51 0.65
N ASN A 42 1.85 -5.84 1.55
CA ASN A 42 0.52 -6.32 1.20
C ASN A 42 -0.29 -5.25 0.46
N PRO A 43 -0.63 -5.46 -0.81
CA PRO A 43 -1.37 -4.47 -1.59
C PRO A 43 -2.85 -4.37 -1.19
N ILE A 44 -3.40 -5.43 -0.60
CA ILE A 44 -4.83 -5.47 -0.23
C ILE A 44 -5.13 -4.45 0.85
N GLU A 45 -4.24 -4.29 1.83
CA GLU A 45 -4.43 -3.31 2.89
C GLU A 45 -4.60 -1.89 2.32
N ALA A 46 -3.78 -1.51 1.36
CA ALA A 46 -3.87 -0.21 0.72
C ALA A 46 -5.09 -0.10 -0.20
N ALA A 47 -5.31 -1.11 -1.04
CA ALA A 47 -6.41 -1.12 -2.00
C ALA A 47 -7.80 -1.08 -1.35
N TYR A 48 -7.91 -1.59 -0.14
CA TYR A 48 -9.17 -1.59 0.60
C TYR A 48 -9.71 -0.17 0.81
N PHE A 49 -8.84 0.82 0.93
CA PHE A 49 -9.20 2.20 1.19
C PHE A 49 -9.33 3.07 -0.08
N ASP A 50 -9.42 2.44 -1.24
CA ASP A 50 -9.70 3.13 -2.50
C ASP A 50 -8.62 4.17 -2.87
N ASN A 51 -7.36 3.77 -2.77
CA ASN A 51 -6.21 4.61 -3.08
C ASN A 51 -5.69 4.37 -4.50
N VAL A 52 -5.02 5.37 -5.06
CA VAL A 52 -4.12 5.16 -6.19
C VAL A 52 -2.90 4.41 -5.64
N LEU A 53 -2.65 3.21 -6.13
CA LEU A 53 -1.62 2.33 -5.61
C LEU A 53 -0.47 2.18 -6.61
N ILE A 54 0.73 2.50 -6.15
CA ILE A 54 1.94 2.41 -6.95
C ILE A 54 2.89 1.41 -6.32
N SER A 55 3.41 0.50 -7.12
CA SER A 55 4.37 -0.52 -6.69
C SER A 55 5.54 -0.58 -7.64
N GLY A 56 6.69 -0.99 -7.12
CA GLY A 56 7.80 -1.46 -7.93
C GLY A 56 7.57 -2.90 -8.40
N LYS A 57 8.52 -3.44 -9.13
CA LYS A 57 8.41 -4.78 -9.73
C LYS A 57 8.77 -5.94 -8.80
N PHE A 58 9.44 -5.68 -7.68
CA PHE A 58 9.90 -6.73 -6.77
C PHE A 58 8.82 -7.11 -5.78
N ILE A 59 7.85 -7.90 -6.25
CA ILE A 59 6.67 -8.31 -5.48
C ILE A 59 6.58 -9.82 -5.28
N HIS A 60 7.69 -10.53 -5.43
CA HIS A 60 7.72 -12.00 -5.42
C HIS A 60 7.10 -12.64 -4.17
N ASN A 61 7.22 -11.98 -3.02
CA ASN A 61 6.65 -12.44 -1.76
C ASN A 61 5.16 -12.14 -1.61
N GLN A 62 4.58 -11.31 -2.47
CA GLN A 62 3.19 -10.86 -2.41
C GLN A 62 2.43 -11.07 -3.72
N LYS A 63 3.00 -11.82 -4.64
CA LYS A 63 2.46 -11.96 -6.00
C LYS A 63 1.00 -12.43 -6.01
N VAL A 64 0.67 -13.41 -5.19
CA VAL A 64 -0.71 -13.93 -5.10
C VAL A 64 -1.68 -12.85 -4.67
N LEU A 65 -1.30 -11.99 -3.74
CA LEU A 65 -2.14 -10.89 -3.27
C LEU A 65 -2.28 -9.80 -4.33
N PHE A 66 -1.25 -9.53 -5.10
CA PHE A 66 -1.34 -8.56 -6.21
C PHE A 66 -2.29 -9.01 -7.32
N GLU A 67 -2.47 -10.32 -7.51
CA GLU A 67 -3.43 -10.86 -8.46
C GLU A 67 -4.88 -10.52 -8.11
N GLU A 68 -5.15 -10.26 -6.83
CA GLU A 68 -6.48 -9.88 -6.34
C GLU A 68 -6.75 -8.37 -6.39
N VAL A 69 -5.80 -7.57 -6.85
CA VAL A 69 -5.92 -6.11 -6.89
C VAL A 69 -5.83 -5.62 -8.34
N GLU A 70 -6.84 -4.88 -8.76
CA GLU A 70 -6.87 -4.23 -10.08
C GLU A 70 -6.31 -2.82 -9.98
N ASN A 71 -5.82 -2.33 -11.12
CA ASN A 71 -5.37 -0.94 -11.28
C ASN A 71 -4.15 -0.56 -10.44
N VAL A 72 -3.24 -1.51 -10.22
CA VAL A 72 -1.95 -1.21 -9.62
C VAL A 72 -1.04 -0.62 -10.71
N TYR A 73 -0.43 0.52 -10.41
CA TYR A 73 0.56 1.12 -11.29
C TYR A 73 1.95 0.60 -10.92
N PHE A 74 2.59 -0.11 -11.84
CA PHE A 74 3.94 -0.61 -11.65
C PHE A 74 4.96 0.35 -12.25
N CYS A 75 5.90 0.77 -11.41
CA CYS A 75 7.02 1.61 -11.80
C CYS A 75 8.31 0.78 -11.81
N GLU A 76 9.11 0.87 -12.86
CA GLU A 76 10.38 0.15 -12.91
C GLU A 76 11.40 0.74 -11.94
N LYS A 77 11.48 2.06 -11.90
CA LYS A 77 12.47 2.78 -11.09
C LYS A 77 11.79 3.84 -10.24
N LEU A 78 12.28 3.99 -9.03
CA LEU A 78 11.76 4.99 -8.10
C LEU A 78 11.83 6.42 -8.68
N LYS A 79 12.84 6.72 -9.46
CA LYS A 79 12.98 8.04 -10.11
C LYS A 79 11.86 8.37 -11.08
N ASP A 80 11.20 7.36 -11.66
CA ASP A 80 10.11 7.57 -12.61
C ASP A 80 8.81 7.98 -11.91
N LEU A 81 8.74 7.78 -10.61
CA LEU A 81 7.57 8.07 -9.80
C LEU A 81 7.20 9.55 -9.85
N ASN A 82 8.19 10.42 -9.77
CA ASN A 82 7.98 11.86 -9.72
C ASN A 82 7.29 12.40 -10.98
N ASP A 83 7.60 11.82 -12.13
CA ASP A 83 7.02 12.25 -13.41
C ASP A 83 5.60 11.72 -13.61
N LYS A 84 5.28 10.57 -13.02
CA LYS A 84 4.02 9.87 -13.28
C LYS A 84 2.94 10.15 -12.24
N VAL A 85 3.30 10.43 -11.00
CA VAL A 85 2.35 10.49 -9.88
C VAL A 85 1.20 11.49 -10.11
N HIS A 86 1.46 12.59 -10.79
CA HIS A 86 0.45 13.62 -11.06
C HIS A 86 -0.58 13.22 -12.12
N TYR A 87 -0.31 12.20 -12.90
CA TYR A 87 -1.18 11.73 -13.96
C TYR A 87 -1.98 10.49 -13.60
N LEU A 88 -1.71 9.92 -12.42
CA LEU A 88 -2.35 8.69 -11.96
C LEU A 88 -3.65 9.03 -11.23
N ASN A 89 -4.76 8.61 -11.81
CA ASN A 89 -6.09 8.89 -11.23
C ASN A 89 -6.95 7.66 -11.05
N LEU A 90 -6.50 6.50 -11.52
CA LEU A 90 -7.28 5.28 -11.44
C LEU A 90 -6.99 4.56 -10.13
N LYS A 91 -7.98 4.46 -9.27
CA LYS A 91 -7.83 3.86 -7.95
C LYS A 91 -7.76 2.35 -8.00
N ALA A 92 -6.96 1.77 -7.13
CA ALA A 92 -6.86 0.32 -6.96
C ALA A 92 -8.19 -0.24 -6.45
N LYS A 93 -8.53 -1.43 -6.93
CA LYS A 93 -9.76 -2.14 -6.54
C LYS A 93 -9.43 -3.59 -6.21
N ILE A 94 -10.13 -4.14 -5.25
CA ILE A 94 -10.06 -5.56 -4.96
C ILE A 94 -10.98 -6.29 -5.95
N SER A 95 -10.41 -7.17 -6.76
CA SER A 95 -11.07 -7.79 -7.91
C SER A 95 -12.23 -8.69 -7.55
N LYS A 96 -12.13 -9.41 -6.45
CA LYS A 96 -13.10 -10.43 -6.07
C LYS A 96 -13.69 -10.13 -4.71
N LYS A 97 -14.83 -9.45 -4.70
CA LYS A 97 -15.61 -9.26 -3.48
C LYS A 97 -16.10 -10.57 -2.88
N GLU A 98 -16.10 -11.64 -3.67
CA GLU A 98 -16.46 -12.99 -3.23
C GLU A 98 -15.51 -13.54 -2.17
N ASN A 99 -14.28 -13.02 -2.12
CA ASN A 99 -13.29 -13.39 -1.12
C ASN A 99 -13.21 -12.37 0.02
N LEU A 100 -14.33 -11.77 0.38
CA LEU A 100 -14.38 -10.76 1.42
C LEU A 100 -13.79 -11.25 2.74
N ASP A 101 -14.07 -12.50 3.11
CA ASP A 101 -13.53 -13.09 4.33
C ASP A 101 -12.01 -13.18 4.30
N LEU A 102 -11.44 -13.58 3.17
CA LEU A 102 -9.99 -13.63 2.98
C LEU A 102 -9.38 -12.24 3.09
N ILE A 103 -10.04 -11.24 2.51
CA ILE A 103 -9.60 -9.85 2.55
C ILE A 103 -9.59 -9.34 3.98
N ILE A 104 -10.67 -9.56 4.71
CA ILE A 104 -10.80 -9.17 6.11
C ILE A 104 -9.74 -9.87 6.96
N GLN A 105 -9.54 -11.17 6.77
CA GLN A 105 -8.50 -11.92 7.48
C GLN A 105 -7.11 -11.37 7.19
N THR A 106 -6.82 -11.03 5.96
CA THR A 106 -5.53 -10.48 5.55
C THR A 106 -5.26 -9.15 6.24
N ILE A 107 -6.25 -8.26 6.24
CA ILE A 107 -6.15 -6.96 6.91
C ILE A 107 -5.99 -7.16 8.42
N GLN A 108 -6.78 -8.05 9.01
CA GLN A 108 -6.73 -8.34 10.45
C GLN A 108 -5.38 -8.91 10.87
N LYS A 109 -4.81 -9.82 10.09
CA LYS A 109 -3.47 -10.36 10.34
C LYS A 109 -2.40 -9.26 10.33
N GLY A 110 -2.52 -8.32 9.39
CA GLY A 110 -1.62 -7.17 9.34
C GLY A 110 -1.69 -6.32 10.59
N ILE A 111 -2.88 -6.04 11.07
CA ILE A 111 -3.11 -5.29 12.31
C ILE A 111 -2.56 -6.05 13.51
N ASP A 112 -2.88 -7.33 13.63
CA ASP A 112 -2.46 -8.17 14.76
C ASP A 112 -0.94 -8.34 14.82
N ALA A 113 -0.30 -8.53 13.67
CA ALA A 113 1.16 -8.62 13.60
C ALA A 113 1.84 -7.34 14.07
N ARG A 114 1.27 -6.19 13.76
CA ARG A 114 1.80 -4.89 14.21
C ARG A 114 1.61 -4.69 15.71
N LYS A 115 0.50 -5.17 16.26
CA LYS A 115 0.23 -5.06 17.70
C LYS A 115 1.11 -5.98 18.54
N SER A 116 1.54 -7.11 17.99
CA SER A 116 2.38 -8.08 18.71
C SER A 116 3.85 -7.73 18.69
N LEU A 117 4.25 -6.76 17.91
CA LEU A 117 5.60 -6.25 17.88
C LEU A 117 5.80 -5.18 18.96
#